data_618c7404419a1ec9179c202d7d7a36e9
#
_entry.id   618c7404419a1ec9179c202d7d7a36e9
#
_cell.length_a   1.000
_cell.length_b   1.000
_cell.length_c   1.000
_cell.angle_alpha   90.00
_cell.angle_beta   90.00
_cell.angle_gamma   90.00
#
_symmetry.space_group_name_H-M   'P 1'
#
loop_
_entity.id
_entity.type
_entity.pdbx_description
1 polymer ?
#
loop_
_entity_poly.entity_id
_entity_poly.type
_entity_poly.pdbx_seq_one_letter_code
_entity_poly.pdbx_strand_id
1 'polypeptide(L)'
;IRDTWPSFTTDRYLAPDSNGKATREKRDKLLNDAEILLVGFPFPLDLKARSPKLTWVHQRPAGASNMLRGDLWQSDIVVTSSRGYAHNLPIAEYTLATMLHFAKNLHLPEKERKNKQLNAREYNVTQLKGKTLCVLGAGGIGTEVARITSALGMRVLGIRRNASENIEGFESIYGRDQLYPILSQSDYLAICCQWTPETENLINDDAFEAIKENAVIVNIARGEIIDEPALIRALTRNKIKGAALDVYVGEFERPPDSRLWNDNRVLITPHISAASDVNTHRGNELFLKNLKRYLANEPLENIIDWDKGY
;
A
#
# COMPACT_ATOMS: atom_id res chain seq x y z
N ILE A 1 -5.45 -19.01 2.58
CA ILE A 1 -4.48 -18.40 1.63
C ILE A 1 -3.97 -19.48 0.67
N ARG A 2 -3.53 -20.66 1.14
CA ARG A 2 -3.04 -21.75 0.30
C ARG A 2 -4.07 -22.24 -0.73
N ASP A 3 -5.34 -22.26 -0.37
CA ASP A 3 -6.42 -22.77 -1.21
C ASP A 3 -6.94 -21.73 -2.22
N THR A 4 -6.70 -20.44 -1.97
CA THR A 4 -7.13 -19.34 -2.85
C THR A 4 -6.06 -18.94 -3.86
N TRP A 5 -4.78 -19.22 -3.60
CA TRP A 5 -3.67 -18.83 -4.46
C TRP A 5 -3.71 -19.47 -5.86
N PRO A 6 -3.91 -20.79 -6.01
CA PRO A 6 -4.06 -21.42 -7.32
C PRO A 6 -5.25 -20.88 -8.12
N SER A 7 -6.39 -20.62 -7.46
CA SER A 7 -7.57 -20.05 -8.12
C SER A 7 -7.37 -18.58 -8.51
N PHE A 8 -6.56 -17.85 -7.76
CA PHE A 8 -6.17 -16.47 -8.08
C PHE A 8 -5.29 -16.40 -9.33
N THR A 9 -4.41 -17.38 -9.55
CA THR A 9 -3.53 -17.45 -10.72
C THR A 9 -4.22 -18.02 -11.96
N THR A 10 -5.24 -18.87 -11.81
CA THR A 10 -5.85 -19.61 -12.92
C THR A 10 -7.07 -18.92 -13.53
N ASP A 11 -7.83 -18.15 -12.77
CA ASP A 11 -8.97 -17.39 -13.33
C ASP A 11 -9.18 -16.03 -12.62
N ARG A 12 -8.26 -15.12 -12.84
CA ARG A 12 -8.31 -13.74 -12.30
C ARG A 12 -9.54 -12.95 -12.74
N TYR A 13 -10.36 -13.51 -13.63
CA TYR A 13 -11.44 -12.79 -14.28
C TYR A 13 -12.84 -13.16 -13.78
N LEU A 14 -12.94 -14.15 -12.93
CA LEU A 14 -14.19 -14.53 -12.29
C LEU A 14 -14.08 -14.19 -10.80
N ALA A 15 -14.89 -13.23 -10.35
CA ALA A 15 -15.02 -13.00 -8.93
C ALA A 15 -15.47 -14.30 -8.23
N PRO A 16 -14.83 -14.73 -7.12
CA PRO A 16 -15.20 -15.95 -6.41
C PRO A 16 -16.66 -16.00 -5.95
N ASP A 17 -17.27 -14.83 -5.79
CA ASP A 17 -18.63 -14.58 -5.32
C ASP A 17 -19.63 -14.29 -6.44
N SER A 18 -19.26 -14.50 -7.70
CA SER A 18 -20.15 -14.25 -8.85
C SER A 18 -21.35 -15.21 -8.93
N ASN A 19 -21.69 -15.93 -7.89
CA ASN A 19 -22.86 -16.82 -7.74
C ASN A 19 -23.10 -17.77 -8.93
N GLY A 20 -22.06 -18.11 -9.70
CA GLY A 20 -22.14 -18.95 -10.88
C GLY A 20 -22.98 -18.42 -12.05
N LYS A 21 -23.47 -17.16 -11.96
CA LYS A 21 -24.33 -16.55 -12.98
C LYS A 21 -23.59 -15.78 -14.07
N ALA A 22 -22.32 -15.42 -13.84
CA ALA A 22 -21.48 -14.73 -14.82
C ALA A 22 -20.50 -15.72 -15.45
N THR A 23 -20.71 -16.06 -16.72
CA THR A 23 -19.77 -16.88 -17.50
C THR A 23 -18.69 -15.99 -18.12
N ARG A 24 -17.55 -16.59 -18.47
CA ARG A 24 -16.47 -15.91 -19.21
C ARG A 24 -16.99 -15.28 -20.49
N GLU A 25 -17.79 -16.01 -21.25
CA GLU A 25 -18.43 -15.52 -22.50
C GLU A 25 -19.30 -14.29 -22.27
N LYS A 26 -20.13 -14.30 -21.23
CA LYS A 26 -20.98 -13.15 -20.90
C LYS A 26 -20.16 -11.91 -20.54
N ARG A 27 -19.07 -12.10 -19.78
CA ARG A 27 -18.17 -11.01 -19.45
C ARG A 27 -17.46 -10.49 -20.69
N ASP A 28 -16.92 -11.35 -21.53
CA ASP A 28 -16.20 -10.96 -22.75
C ASP A 28 -17.14 -10.24 -23.73
N LYS A 29 -18.41 -10.64 -23.80
CA LYS A 29 -19.43 -9.88 -24.54
C LYS A 29 -19.66 -8.48 -23.95
N LEU A 30 -19.75 -8.36 -22.62
CA LEU A 30 -19.91 -7.05 -21.98
C LEU A 30 -18.69 -6.15 -22.20
N LEU A 31 -17.49 -6.72 -22.13
CA LEU A 31 -16.25 -5.98 -22.41
C LEU A 31 -16.19 -5.48 -23.84
N ASN A 32 -16.59 -6.31 -24.82
CA ASN A 32 -16.61 -5.94 -26.24
C ASN A 32 -17.53 -4.74 -26.53
N ASP A 33 -18.60 -4.58 -25.78
CA ASP A 33 -19.57 -3.50 -25.96
C ASP A 33 -19.33 -2.29 -25.06
N ALA A 34 -18.42 -2.39 -24.12
CA ALA A 34 -18.17 -1.35 -23.11
C ALA A 34 -17.43 -0.14 -23.69
N GLU A 35 -17.96 1.04 -23.43
CA GLU A 35 -17.31 2.34 -23.65
C GLU A 35 -16.62 2.85 -22.38
N ILE A 36 -17.22 2.56 -21.23
CA ILE A 36 -16.73 2.95 -19.90
C ILE A 36 -16.67 1.72 -19.01
N LEU A 37 -15.57 1.56 -18.26
CA LEU A 37 -15.42 0.48 -17.30
C LEU A 37 -15.09 1.00 -15.91
N LEU A 38 -15.81 0.49 -14.90
CA LEU A 38 -15.44 0.57 -13.50
C LEU A 38 -14.80 -0.76 -13.09
N VAL A 39 -13.50 -0.77 -12.84
CA VAL A 39 -12.76 -1.98 -12.56
C VAL A 39 -12.24 -2.01 -11.12
N GLY A 40 -12.32 -3.20 -10.52
CA GLY A 40 -11.60 -3.55 -9.29
C GLY A 40 -10.35 -4.35 -9.65
N PHE A 41 -9.64 -4.85 -8.66
CA PHE A 41 -8.54 -5.78 -8.84
C PHE A 41 -9.01 -7.19 -8.45
N PRO A 42 -8.60 -8.23 -9.19
CA PRO A 42 -7.85 -8.23 -10.45
C PRO A 42 -8.73 -7.92 -11.68
N PHE A 43 -8.11 -7.40 -12.73
CA PHE A 43 -8.75 -7.20 -14.04
C PHE A 43 -7.85 -7.77 -15.16
N PRO A 44 -8.40 -8.02 -16.39
CA PRO A 44 -7.63 -8.54 -17.51
C PRO A 44 -6.44 -7.66 -17.88
N LEU A 45 -5.27 -8.25 -18.12
CA LEU A 45 -4.09 -7.52 -18.61
C LEU A 45 -4.24 -7.09 -20.08
N ASP A 46 -5.12 -7.75 -20.82
CA ASP A 46 -5.50 -7.50 -22.22
C ASP A 46 -6.86 -6.79 -22.31
N LEU A 47 -7.14 -5.86 -21.39
CA LEU A 47 -8.44 -5.22 -21.25
C LEU A 47 -8.78 -4.33 -22.47
N LYS A 48 -7.81 -3.58 -23.01
CA LYS A 48 -7.97 -2.78 -24.21
C LYS A 48 -8.29 -3.66 -25.43
N ALA A 49 -7.54 -4.74 -25.62
CA ALA A 49 -7.78 -5.67 -26.74
C ALA A 49 -9.18 -6.33 -26.68
N ARG A 50 -9.72 -6.57 -25.49
CA ARG A 50 -11.07 -7.11 -25.29
C ARG A 50 -12.19 -6.10 -25.40
N SER A 51 -11.88 -4.80 -25.34
CA SER A 51 -12.85 -3.74 -25.26
C SER A 51 -12.60 -2.69 -26.34
N PRO A 52 -12.91 -3.00 -27.62
CA PRO A 52 -12.55 -2.14 -28.78
C PRO A 52 -13.26 -0.79 -28.81
N LYS A 53 -14.30 -0.61 -28.00
CA LYS A 53 -15.05 0.66 -27.89
C LYS A 53 -14.64 1.46 -26.64
N LEU A 54 -13.68 0.98 -25.87
CA LEU A 54 -13.32 1.52 -24.57
C LEU A 54 -12.63 2.89 -24.72
N THR A 55 -13.15 3.88 -24.03
CA THR A 55 -12.62 5.26 -24.00
C THR A 55 -12.15 5.67 -22.61
N TRP A 56 -12.79 5.14 -21.57
CA TRP A 56 -12.47 5.50 -20.20
C TRP A 56 -12.57 4.30 -19.25
N VAL A 57 -11.55 4.14 -18.40
CA VAL A 57 -11.52 3.19 -17.28
C VAL A 57 -11.38 3.96 -15.98
N HIS A 58 -12.26 3.69 -15.03
CA HIS A 58 -12.06 4.09 -13.63
C HIS A 58 -11.64 2.88 -12.80
N GLN A 59 -10.44 2.91 -12.24
CA GLN A 59 -10.01 1.87 -11.32
C GLN A 59 -10.31 2.26 -9.86
N ARG A 60 -10.88 1.32 -9.09
CA ARG A 60 -11.12 1.49 -7.65
C ARG A 60 -9.85 1.60 -6.82
N PRO A 61 -8.77 0.82 -7.07
CA PRO A 61 -7.49 1.00 -6.40
C PRO A 61 -6.93 2.42 -6.58
N ALA A 62 -6.17 2.88 -5.58
CA ALA A 62 -5.48 4.16 -5.66
C ALA A 62 -4.21 4.08 -6.52
N GLY A 63 -3.46 2.99 -6.42
CA GLY A 63 -2.18 2.80 -7.12
C GLY A 63 -2.35 2.27 -8.55
N ALA A 64 -1.52 2.76 -9.48
CA ALA A 64 -1.57 2.40 -10.89
C ALA A 64 -0.60 1.25 -11.28
N SER A 65 0.28 0.82 -10.39
CA SER A 65 1.32 -0.18 -10.69
C SER A 65 0.80 -1.55 -11.15
N ASN A 66 -0.45 -1.89 -10.80
CA ASN A 66 -1.14 -3.08 -11.29
C ASN A 66 -1.43 -3.06 -12.80
N MET A 67 -1.30 -1.89 -13.45
CA MET A 67 -1.47 -1.72 -14.90
C MET A 67 -0.18 -1.83 -15.70
N LEU A 68 1.00 -1.77 -15.04
CA LEU A 68 2.32 -1.80 -15.69
C LEU A 68 2.53 -2.98 -16.64
N ARG A 69 1.87 -4.11 -16.41
CA ARG A 69 1.99 -5.34 -17.20
C ARG A 69 0.85 -5.52 -18.21
N GLY A 70 -0.08 -4.55 -18.30
CA GLY A 70 -1.27 -4.66 -19.14
C GLY A 70 -1.26 -3.72 -20.34
N ASP A 71 -2.17 -3.93 -21.26
CA ASP A 71 -2.33 -3.16 -22.50
C ASP A 71 -2.98 -1.77 -22.31
N LEU A 72 -3.40 -1.45 -21.08
CA LEU A 72 -3.83 -0.10 -20.70
C LEU A 72 -2.66 0.84 -20.42
N TRP A 73 -1.48 0.29 -20.08
CA TRP A 73 -0.32 1.12 -19.76
C TRP A 73 0.13 1.93 -20.96
N GLN A 74 0.24 3.25 -20.82
CA GLN A 74 0.57 4.20 -21.89
C GLN A 74 -0.34 4.11 -23.13
N SER A 75 -1.56 3.62 -22.96
CA SER A 75 -2.55 3.58 -24.04
C SER A 75 -3.22 4.95 -24.23
N ASP A 76 -3.99 5.06 -25.30
CA ASP A 76 -4.86 6.22 -25.62
C ASP A 76 -6.16 6.25 -24.78
N ILE A 77 -6.44 5.19 -24.00
CA ILE A 77 -7.60 5.12 -23.13
C ILE A 77 -7.36 5.99 -21.89
N VAL A 78 -8.32 6.84 -21.56
CA VAL A 78 -8.27 7.63 -20.34
C VAL A 78 -8.43 6.69 -19.14
N VAL A 79 -7.50 6.74 -18.20
CA VAL A 79 -7.60 5.95 -16.97
C VAL A 79 -7.61 6.89 -15.76
N THR A 80 -8.61 6.72 -14.89
CA THR A 80 -8.71 7.44 -13.63
C THR A 80 -8.64 6.49 -12.46
N SER A 81 -8.19 6.96 -11.29
CA SER A 81 -8.05 6.15 -10.08
C SER A 81 -8.74 6.78 -8.86
N SER A 82 -9.03 5.98 -7.84
CA SER A 82 -9.57 6.48 -6.55
C SER A 82 -8.50 7.07 -5.63
N ARG A 83 -7.35 7.46 -6.15
CA ARG A 83 -6.24 8.05 -5.38
C ARG A 83 -6.71 9.26 -4.58
N GLY A 84 -6.38 9.26 -3.29
CA GLY A 84 -6.67 10.38 -2.37
C GLY A 84 -8.13 10.50 -1.94
N TYR A 85 -9.03 9.63 -2.40
CA TYR A 85 -10.45 9.79 -2.17
C TYR A 85 -11.04 8.85 -1.11
N ALA A 86 -10.76 7.55 -1.19
CA ALA A 86 -11.44 6.56 -0.34
C ALA A 86 -10.51 5.87 0.66
N HIS A 87 -9.21 5.81 0.39
CA HIS A 87 -8.30 4.87 1.04
C HIS A 87 -7.33 5.49 2.04
N ASN A 88 -7.20 6.83 2.08
CA ASN A 88 -6.17 7.48 2.90
C ASN A 88 -6.36 7.20 4.39
N LEU A 89 -7.55 7.44 4.92
CA LEU A 89 -7.84 7.26 6.34
C LEU A 89 -7.72 5.78 6.79
N PRO A 90 -8.37 4.81 6.14
CA PRO A 90 -8.21 3.39 6.51
C PRO A 90 -6.74 2.94 6.53
N ILE A 91 -5.95 3.34 5.53
CA ILE A 91 -4.53 3.00 5.47
C ILE A 91 -3.75 3.68 6.60
N ALA A 92 -4.08 4.93 6.93
CA ALA A 92 -3.44 5.63 8.03
C ALA A 92 -3.79 5.00 9.39
N GLU A 93 -5.05 4.60 9.60
CA GLU A 93 -5.48 3.85 10.78
C GLU A 93 -4.77 2.49 10.89
N TYR A 94 -4.64 1.76 9.78
CA TYR A 94 -3.87 0.51 9.73
C TYR A 94 -2.40 0.76 10.09
N THR A 95 -1.78 1.81 9.54
CA THR A 95 -0.39 2.17 9.83
C THR A 95 -0.22 2.47 11.32
N LEU A 96 -1.10 3.27 11.91
CA LEU A 96 -1.09 3.56 13.35
C LEU A 96 -1.31 2.28 14.19
N ALA A 97 -2.25 1.44 13.82
CA ALA A 97 -2.53 0.19 14.53
C ALA A 97 -1.31 -0.73 14.55
N THR A 98 -0.59 -0.85 13.42
CA THR A 98 0.63 -1.66 13.35
C THR A 98 1.79 -1.04 14.13
N MET A 99 1.94 0.28 14.13
CA MET A 99 2.91 0.98 14.99
C MET A 99 2.62 0.73 16.48
N LEU A 100 1.35 0.80 16.89
CA LEU A 100 0.94 0.48 18.25
C LEU A 100 1.14 -1.00 18.60
N HIS A 101 0.90 -1.91 17.65
CA HIS A 101 1.19 -3.34 17.82
C HIS A 101 2.64 -3.56 18.26
N PHE A 102 3.61 -2.95 17.59
CA PHE A 102 5.03 -3.07 17.96
C PHE A 102 5.38 -2.24 19.20
N ALA A 103 4.81 -1.05 19.38
CA ALA A 103 5.07 -0.24 20.56
C ALA A 103 4.62 -0.93 21.84
N LYS A 104 3.50 -1.67 21.79
CA LYS A 104 2.93 -2.40 22.94
C LYS A 104 3.25 -3.89 22.95
N ASN A 105 4.03 -4.39 21.97
CA ASN A 105 4.39 -5.79 21.80
C ASN A 105 3.16 -6.73 21.86
N LEU A 106 2.07 -6.36 21.15
CA LEU A 106 0.79 -7.09 21.22
C LEU A 106 0.85 -8.51 20.66
N HIS A 107 1.92 -8.89 19.94
CA HIS A 107 2.16 -10.25 19.48
C HIS A 107 2.58 -11.21 20.61
N LEU A 108 3.18 -10.70 21.69
CA LEU A 108 3.65 -11.53 22.82
C LEU A 108 2.51 -12.20 23.59
N PRO A 109 1.43 -11.47 23.99
CA PRO A 109 0.32 -12.09 24.71
C PRO A 109 -0.31 -13.27 24.01
N GLU A 110 -0.39 -13.24 22.68
CA GLU A 110 -0.97 -14.35 21.93
C GLU A 110 -0.10 -15.60 21.99
N LYS A 111 1.21 -15.44 21.87
CA LYS A 111 2.18 -16.54 22.04
C LYS A 111 2.15 -17.10 23.46
N GLU A 112 2.19 -16.22 24.47
CA GLU A 112 2.17 -16.60 25.88
C GLU A 112 0.87 -17.28 26.29
N ARG A 113 -0.27 -16.84 25.77
CA ARG A 113 -1.57 -17.48 25.98
C ARG A 113 -1.58 -18.94 25.51
N LYS A 114 -0.94 -19.25 24.38
CA LYS A 114 -0.78 -20.63 23.90
C LYS A 114 0.01 -21.49 24.88
N ASN A 115 0.99 -20.90 25.57
CA ASN A 115 1.81 -21.56 26.59
C ASN A 115 1.22 -21.46 28.01
N LYS A 116 0.04 -20.85 28.18
CA LYS A 116 -0.61 -20.59 29.49
C LYS A 116 0.29 -19.84 30.49
N GLN A 117 1.12 -18.94 29.98
CA GLN A 117 2.05 -18.13 30.78
C GLN A 117 1.90 -16.66 30.36
N LEU A 118 1.95 -15.76 31.34
CA LEU A 118 1.99 -14.32 31.10
C LEU A 118 3.13 -13.75 31.97
N ASN A 119 4.13 -13.13 31.30
CA ASN A 119 5.27 -12.54 31.96
C ASN A 119 5.38 -11.04 31.66
N ALA A 120 4.73 -10.21 32.47
CA ALA A 120 4.71 -8.76 32.30
C ALA A 120 6.11 -8.10 32.21
N ARG A 121 7.16 -8.73 32.76
CA ARG A 121 8.53 -8.18 32.77
C ARG A 121 9.23 -8.29 31.41
N GLU A 122 8.76 -9.17 30.54
CA GLU A 122 9.31 -9.34 29.19
C GLU A 122 8.72 -8.36 28.16
N TYR A 123 7.66 -7.64 28.54
CA TYR A 123 7.04 -6.65 27.69
C TYR A 123 7.82 -5.32 27.74
N ASN A 124 8.78 -5.17 26.87
CA ASN A 124 9.50 -3.90 26.70
C ASN A 124 8.62 -2.91 25.90
N VAL A 125 7.57 -2.39 26.55
CA VAL A 125 6.59 -1.50 25.95
C VAL A 125 7.11 -0.07 25.86
N THR A 126 6.76 0.60 24.77
CA THR A 126 7.11 2.00 24.52
C THR A 126 5.84 2.83 24.22
N GLN A 127 5.98 4.14 24.19
CA GLN A 127 4.95 5.05 23.72
C GLN A 127 5.35 5.65 22.37
N LEU A 128 4.37 6.13 21.59
CA LEU A 128 4.61 6.80 20.32
C LEU A 128 4.97 8.28 20.52
N LYS A 129 4.40 8.94 21.57
CA LYS A 129 4.70 10.34 21.87
C LYS A 129 6.21 10.57 22.02
N GLY A 130 6.73 11.58 21.33
CA GLY A 130 8.15 11.92 21.32
C GLY A 130 9.03 11.03 20.43
N LYS A 131 8.47 10.03 19.76
CA LYS A 131 9.17 9.22 18.76
C LYS A 131 9.13 9.90 17.39
N THR A 132 10.13 9.60 16.56
CA THR A 132 10.23 10.12 15.20
C THR A 132 9.71 9.10 14.20
N LEU A 133 8.80 9.53 13.34
CA LEU A 133 8.29 8.78 12.18
C LEU A 133 8.85 9.40 10.90
N CYS A 134 9.51 8.59 10.07
CA CYS A 134 9.76 8.91 8.67
C CYS A 134 8.59 8.40 7.83
N VAL A 135 7.97 9.29 7.05
CA VAL A 135 6.96 8.96 6.04
C VAL A 135 7.62 9.05 4.66
N LEU A 136 7.92 7.92 4.07
CA LEU A 136 8.43 7.83 2.71
C LEU A 136 7.27 7.91 1.72
N GLY A 137 7.05 9.09 1.16
CA GLY A 137 5.93 9.41 0.30
C GLY A 137 4.88 10.30 0.97
N ALA A 138 5.15 11.61 1.08
CA ALA A 138 4.22 12.62 1.61
C ALA A 138 3.15 13.01 0.55
N GLY A 139 2.42 12.02 0.04
CA GLY A 139 1.20 12.14 -0.76
C GLY A 139 -0.06 12.05 0.11
N GLY A 140 -1.24 11.80 -0.49
CA GLY A 140 -2.50 11.78 0.26
C GLY A 140 -2.52 10.80 1.44
N ILE A 141 -2.02 9.57 1.26
CA ILE A 141 -1.92 8.58 2.35
C ILE A 141 -0.90 9.03 3.39
N GLY A 142 0.31 9.41 2.95
CA GLY A 142 1.36 9.84 3.88
C GLY A 142 0.97 11.09 4.67
N THR A 143 0.23 12.02 4.07
CA THR A 143 -0.33 13.19 4.78
C THR A 143 -1.31 12.77 5.87
N GLU A 144 -2.19 11.82 5.58
CA GLU A 144 -3.14 11.33 6.59
C GLU A 144 -2.44 10.58 7.72
N VAL A 145 -1.42 9.77 7.40
CA VAL A 145 -0.54 9.13 8.41
C VAL A 145 0.13 10.21 9.28
N ALA A 146 0.68 11.25 8.66
CA ALA A 146 1.34 12.33 9.39
C ALA A 146 0.35 13.06 10.31
N ARG A 147 -0.84 13.39 9.81
CA ARG A 147 -1.88 14.10 10.57
C ARG A 147 -2.28 13.34 11.85
N ILE A 148 -2.55 12.02 11.75
CA ILE A 148 -2.98 11.24 12.93
C ILE A 148 -1.83 10.96 13.89
N THR A 149 -0.61 10.74 13.39
CA THR A 149 0.54 10.43 14.26
C THR A 149 1.12 11.67 14.93
N SER A 150 1.11 12.83 14.27
CA SER A 150 1.49 14.11 14.89
C SER A 150 0.51 14.52 16.00
N ALA A 151 -0.79 14.25 15.84
CA ALA A 151 -1.80 14.48 16.88
C ALA A 151 -1.53 13.62 18.13
N LEU A 152 -0.84 12.49 18.02
CA LEU A 152 -0.38 11.68 19.15
C LEU A 152 0.95 12.18 19.74
N GLY A 153 1.49 13.28 19.25
CA GLY A 153 2.74 13.87 19.72
C GLY A 153 4.01 13.22 19.16
N MET A 154 3.93 12.56 18.00
CA MET A 154 5.12 12.12 17.27
C MET A 154 5.74 13.29 16.49
N ARG A 155 7.05 13.22 16.31
CA ARG A 155 7.79 14.04 15.35
C ARG A 155 7.69 13.37 13.98
N VAL A 156 7.08 14.00 12.98
CA VAL A 156 6.86 13.39 11.67
C VAL A 156 7.69 14.11 10.61
N LEU A 157 8.56 13.36 9.93
CA LEU A 157 9.42 13.82 8.86
C LEU A 157 8.99 13.14 7.54
N GLY A 158 8.83 13.93 6.49
CA GLY A 158 8.40 13.45 5.18
C GLY A 158 9.56 13.34 4.19
N ILE A 159 9.51 12.35 3.31
CA ILE A 159 10.36 12.26 2.11
C ILE A 159 9.45 12.30 0.88
N ARG A 160 9.69 13.22 -0.04
CA ARG A 160 8.97 13.28 -1.32
C ARG A 160 9.87 13.86 -2.43
N ARG A 161 9.43 13.69 -3.68
CA ARG A 161 10.17 14.19 -4.86
C ARG A 161 10.34 15.72 -4.83
N ASN A 162 9.28 16.45 -4.49
CA ASN A 162 9.26 17.91 -4.40
C ASN A 162 9.10 18.34 -2.94
N ALA A 163 10.18 18.80 -2.32
CA ALA A 163 10.26 19.10 -0.88
C ALA A 163 9.71 20.49 -0.46
N SER A 164 9.22 21.30 -1.39
CA SER A 164 8.98 22.75 -1.18
C SER A 164 7.63 23.10 -0.52
N GLU A 165 6.82 22.13 -0.10
CA GLU A 165 5.50 22.41 0.46
C GLU A 165 5.43 22.11 1.95
N ASN A 166 4.89 23.06 2.72
CA ASN A 166 4.44 22.78 4.09
C ASN A 166 3.12 22.01 4.02
N ILE A 167 3.13 20.77 4.50
CA ILE A 167 1.94 19.92 4.57
C ILE A 167 1.62 19.66 6.03
N GLU A 168 0.36 19.84 6.40
CA GLU A 168 -0.13 19.61 7.75
C GLU A 168 0.25 18.22 8.27
N GLY A 169 0.66 18.16 9.53
CA GLY A 169 1.08 16.92 10.19
C GLY A 169 2.58 16.62 10.08
N PHE A 170 3.31 17.24 9.14
CA PHE A 170 4.75 17.11 9.06
C PHE A 170 5.47 18.28 9.77
N GLU A 171 6.53 17.95 10.53
CA GLU A 171 7.47 18.95 11.02
C GLU A 171 8.31 19.52 9.86
N SER A 172 8.74 18.64 8.96
CA SER A 172 9.50 19.01 7.75
C SER A 172 9.38 17.93 6.68
N ILE A 173 9.50 18.36 5.41
CA ILE A 173 9.53 17.48 4.24
C ILE A 173 10.83 17.70 3.50
N TYR A 174 11.45 16.60 3.09
CA TYR A 174 12.77 16.56 2.49
C TYR A 174 12.75 15.89 1.12
N GLY A 175 13.75 16.19 0.32
CA GLY A 175 14.03 15.47 -0.92
C GLY A 175 14.56 14.04 -0.65
N ARG A 176 14.58 13.24 -1.70
CA ARG A 176 15.05 11.86 -1.63
C ARG A 176 16.53 11.74 -1.24
N ASP A 177 17.35 12.72 -1.60
CA ASP A 177 18.76 12.83 -1.23
C ASP A 177 18.98 12.86 0.28
N GLN A 178 17.96 13.24 1.06
CA GLN A 178 17.98 13.28 2.51
C GLN A 178 17.46 11.98 3.17
N LEU A 179 17.20 10.91 2.42
CA LEU A 179 16.62 9.68 2.96
C LEU A 179 17.42 9.13 4.14
N TYR A 180 18.72 8.88 3.98
CA TYR A 180 19.55 8.30 5.04
C TYR A 180 19.71 9.21 6.26
N PRO A 181 19.97 10.52 6.13
CA PRO A 181 19.94 11.44 7.25
C PRO A 181 18.62 11.46 8.03
N ILE A 182 17.49 11.27 7.36
CA ILE A 182 16.18 11.21 8.01
C ILE A 182 15.95 9.86 8.66
N LEU A 183 16.33 8.75 8.01
CA LEU A 183 16.27 7.42 8.59
C LEU A 183 17.08 7.32 9.89
N SER A 184 18.26 7.95 9.96
CA SER A 184 19.11 7.92 11.16
C SER A 184 18.47 8.58 12.40
N GLN A 185 17.42 9.36 12.22
CA GLN A 185 16.63 9.97 13.29
C GLN A 185 15.34 9.21 13.60
N SER A 186 14.98 8.21 12.80
CA SER A 186 13.64 7.63 12.76
C SER A 186 13.52 6.38 13.62
N ASP A 187 12.55 6.38 14.53
CA ASP A 187 12.13 5.21 15.31
C ASP A 187 11.13 4.33 14.51
N TYR A 188 10.44 4.94 13.54
CA TYR A 188 9.48 4.30 12.65
C TYR A 188 9.68 4.75 11.22
N LEU A 189 9.49 3.85 10.26
CA LEU A 189 9.43 4.13 8.84
C LEU A 189 8.08 3.65 8.29
N ALA A 190 7.27 4.57 7.75
CA ALA A 190 6.06 4.23 7.01
C ALA A 190 6.30 4.46 5.51
N ILE A 191 6.17 3.40 4.71
CA ILE A 191 6.36 3.42 3.27
C ILE A 191 5.00 3.63 2.61
N CYS A 192 4.80 4.85 2.08
CA CYS A 192 3.55 5.33 1.47
C CYS A 192 3.75 5.81 0.01
N CYS A 193 4.96 5.66 -0.55
CA CYS A 193 5.25 6.10 -1.91
C CYS A 193 4.82 5.08 -2.96
N GLN A 194 4.73 5.50 -4.21
CA GLN A 194 4.49 4.61 -5.33
C GLN A 194 5.73 3.76 -5.63
N TRP A 195 5.52 2.54 -6.12
CA TRP A 195 6.58 1.77 -6.75
C TRP A 195 6.81 2.28 -8.17
N THR A 196 8.03 2.69 -8.43
CA THR A 196 8.54 3.18 -9.71
C THR A 196 9.98 2.67 -9.86
N PRO A 197 10.61 2.76 -11.05
CA PRO A 197 12.02 2.39 -11.19
C PRO A 197 12.96 3.10 -10.20
N GLU A 198 12.63 4.33 -9.77
CA GLU A 198 13.46 5.06 -8.81
C GLU A 198 13.22 4.61 -7.36
N THR A 199 12.09 4.01 -7.03
CA THR A 199 11.75 3.55 -5.68
C THR A 199 11.89 2.05 -5.50
N GLU A 200 12.18 1.30 -6.56
CA GLU A 200 12.47 -0.13 -6.48
C GLU A 200 13.73 -0.37 -5.65
N ASN A 201 13.63 -1.27 -4.68
CA ASN A 201 14.70 -1.59 -3.72
C ASN A 201 15.30 -0.35 -3.02
N LEU A 202 14.50 0.71 -2.85
CA LEU A 202 14.96 1.94 -2.21
C LEU A 202 15.36 1.72 -0.75
N ILE A 203 14.65 0.81 -0.06
CA ILE A 203 14.99 0.40 1.30
C ILE A 203 15.86 -0.86 1.22
N ASN A 204 17.13 -0.63 0.98
CA ASN A 204 18.20 -1.60 0.83
C ASN A 204 19.06 -1.71 2.10
N ASP A 205 20.21 -2.42 2.02
CA ASP A 205 21.14 -2.56 3.14
C ASP A 205 21.60 -1.21 3.70
N ASP A 206 21.90 -0.23 2.85
CA ASP A 206 22.36 1.10 3.31
C ASP A 206 21.25 1.82 4.08
N ALA A 207 19.99 1.69 3.65
CA ALA A 207 18.84 2.24 4.37
C ALA A 207 18.66 1.54 5.73
N PHE A 208 18.84 0.22 5.81
CA PHE A 208 18.78 -0.51 7.07
C PHE A 208 19.96 -0.21 7.98
N GLU A 209 21.17 0.04 7.47
CA GLU A 209 22.29 0.51 8.29
C GLU A 209 22.04 1.93 8.81
N ALA A 210 21.46 2.80 8.01
CA ALA A 210 21.17 4.18 8.39
C ALA A 210 20.09 4.32 9.46
N ILE A 211 19.02 3.50 9.41
CA ILE A 211 17.90 3.64 10.34
C ILE A 211 18.33 3.33 11.78
N LYS A 212 17.65 3.95 12.75
CA LYS A 212 17.91 3.66 14.17
C LYS A 212 17.82 2.17 14.48
N GLU A 213 18.62 1.72 15.41
CA GLU A 213 18.45 0.40 16.02
C GLU A 213 17.06 0.28 16.66
N ASN A 214 16.48 -0.90 16.56
CA ASN A 214 15.13 -1.19 17.05
C ASN A 214 14.01 -0.35 16.36
N ALA A 215 14.27 0.23 15.21
CA ALA A 215 13.21 0.86 14.42
C ALA A 215 12.17 -0.17 13.95
N VAL A 216 10.96 0.31 13.66
CA VAL A 216 9.86 -0.47 13.10
C VAL A 216 9.59 -0.01 11.67
N ILE A 217 9.46 -0.97 10.76
CA ILE A 217 9.12 -0.72 9.36
C ILE A 217 7.65 -1.03 9.13
N VAL A 218 6.92 -0.15 8.47
CA VAL A 218 5.53 -0.37 8.04
C VAL A 218 5.45 -0.17 6.53
N ASN A 219 5.18 -1.22 5.78
CA ASN A 219 5.00 -1.14 4.33
C ASN A 219 3.53 -1.38 3.96
N ILE A 220 2.87 -0.31 3.50
CA ILE A 220 1.49 -0.33 3.00
C ILE A 220 1.42 0.03 1.51
N ALA A 221 2.56 0.11 0.85
CA ALA A 221 2.67 0.57 -0.53
C ALA A 221 2.85 -0.59 -1.52
N ARG A 222 4.08 -1.05 -1.73
CA ARG A 222 4.43 -2.22 -2.56
C ARG A 222 5.64 -2.93 -1.97
N GLY A 223 5.68 -4.26 -2.10
CA GLY A 223 6.77 -5.09 -1.60
C GLY A 223 8.11 -4.71 -2.21
N GLU A 224 8.13 -4.44 -3.50
CA GLU A 224 9.31 -4.14 -4.31
C GLU A 224 10.05 -2.86 -3.92
N ILE A 225 9.48 -2.02 -3.05
CA ILE A 225 10.18 -0.83 -2.52
C ILE A 225 11.24 -1.23 -1.49
N ILE A 226 11.07 -2.38 -0.86
CA ILE A 226 12.05 -2.97 0.05
C ILE A 226 12.84 -4.05 -0.69
N ASP A 227 14.15 -4.01 -0.58
CA ASP A 227 15.00 -5.17 -0.89
C ASP A 227 14.70 -6.26 0.16
N GLU A 228 13.90 -7.26 -0.24
CA GLU A 228 13.46 -8.34 0.67
C GLU A 228 14.65 -9.09 1.31
N PRO A 229 15.73 -9.46 0.60
CA PRO A 229 16.96 -9.96 1.20
C PRO A 229 17.56 -9.04 2.28
N ALA A 230 17.60 -7.72 2.04
CA ALA A 230 18.15 -6.76 3.00
C ALA A 230 17.26 -6.67 4.28
N LEU A 231 15.94 -6.69 4.12
CA LEU A 231 15.01 -6.77 5.27
C LEU A 231 15.26 -8.01 6.11
N ILE A 232 15.44 -9.17 5.47
CA ILE A 232 15.72 -10.43 6.17
C ILE A 232 17.06 -10.36 6.92
N ARG A 233 18.09 -9.75 6.32
CA ARG A 233 19.39 -9.52 6.99
C ARG A 233 19.23 -8.59 8.19
N ALA A 234 18.49 -7.51 8.07
CA ALA A 234 18.25 -6.54 9.15
C ALA A 234 17.52 -7.20 10.34
N LEU A 235 16.52 -8.04 10.07
CA LEU A 235 15.83 -8.84 11.08
C LEU A 235 16.79 -9.84 11.75
N THR A 236 17.56 -10.61 10.97
CA THR A 236 18.48 -11.63 11.47
C THR A 236 19.55 -11.03 12.39
N ARG A 237 20.04 -9.83 12.06
CA ARG A 237 21.03 -9.09 12.87
C ARG A 237 20.42 -8.32 14.05
N ASN A 238 19.10 -8.38 14.24
CA ASN A 238 18.37 -7.58 15.23
C ASN A 238 18.57 -6.06 15.06
N LYS A 239 18.85 -5.59 13.85
CA LYS A 239 19.00 -4.16 13.55
C LYS A 239 17.67 -3.42 13.70
N ILE A 240 16.56 -4.06 13.31
CA ILE A 240 15.21 -3.52 13.47
C ILE A 240 14.41 -4.35 14.48
N LYS A 241 13.45 -3.69 15.14
CA LYS A 241 12.54 -4.33 16.10
C LYS A 241 11.56 -5.28 15.41
N GLY A 242 11.10 -4.89 14.20
CA GLY A 242 10.16 -5.70 13.42
C GLY A 242 9.63 -4.95 12.22
N ALA A 243 8.80 -5.64 11.44
CA ALA A 243 8.17 -5.11 10.24
C ALA A 243 6.68 -5.47 10.17
N ALA A 244 5.83 -4.50 9.81
CA ALA A 244 4.46 -4.74 9.35
C ALA A 244 4.42 -4.66 7.84
N LEU A 245 4.03 -5.73 7.19
CA LEU A 245 3.99 -5.88 5.75
C LEU A 245 2.56 -6.18 5.31
N ASP A 246 1.85 -5.17 4.82
CA ASP A 246 0.56 -5.40 4.15
C ASP A 246 0.76 -5.88 2.71
N VAL A 247 1.98 -5.70 2.21
CA VAL A 247 2.46 -6.05 0.88
C VAL A 247 3.87 -6.66 0.95
N TYR A 248 4.19 -7.58 0.05
CA TYR A 248 5.51 -8.22 -0.06
C TYR A 248 5.82 -8.55 -1.51
N VAL A 249 7.09 -8.83 -1.82
CA VAL A 249 7.54 -9.13 -3.19
C VAL A 249 6.86 -10.38 -3.72
N GLY A 250 6.15 -10.24 -4.84
CA GLY A 250 5.43 -11.34 -5.47
C GLY A 250 4.12 -11.73 -4.76
N GLU A 251 3.48 -10.82 -4.04
CA GLU A 251 2.26 -11.08 -3.24
C GLU A 251 1.09 -11.70 -4.01
N PHE A 252 1.08 -11.52 -5.34
CA PHE A 252 0.04 -12.10 -6.20
C PHE A 252 0.47 -13.40 -6.90
N GLU A 253 1.68 -13.86 -6.69
CA GLU A 253 2.29 -14.99 -7.41
C GLU A 253 2.73 -16.11 -6.47
N ARG A 254 3.20 -15.77 -5.28
CA ARG A 254 3.77 -16.71 -4.31
C ARG A 254 3.48 -16.29 -2.87
N PRO A 255 3.52 -17.20 -1.90
CA PRO A 255 3.51 -16.81 -0.48
C PRO A 255 4.77 -16.03 -0.13
N PRO A 256 4.77 -15.30 0.99
CA PRO A 256 5.95 -14.63 1.53
C PRO A 256 7.14 -15.59 1.72
N ASP A 257 8.36 -15.07 1.67
CA ASP A 257 9.55 -15.86 2.03
C ASP A 257 9.36 -16.49 3.41
N SER A 258 9.75 -17.76 3.55
CA SER A 258 9.55 -18.53 4.77
C SER A 258 10.24 -17.91 5.98
N ARG A 259 11.32 -17.16 5.80
CA ARG A 259 12.05 -16.45 6.85
C ARG A 259 11.25 -15.26 7.38
N LEU A 260 10.48 -14.58 6.53
CA LEU A 260 9.55 -13.53 6.95
C LEU A 260 8.28 -14.14 7.57
N TRP A 261 7.76 -15.20 6.96
CA TRP A 261 6.52 -15.86 7.41
C TRP A 261 6.65 -16.45 8.82
N ASN A 262 7.81 -16.98 9.15
CA ASN A 262 8.07 -17.64 10.45
C ASN A 262 8.69 -16.71 11.51
N ASP A 263 9.04 -15.48 11.17
CA ASP A 263 9.59 -14.53 12.15
C ASP A 263 8.47 -13.83 12.93
N ASN A 264 8.40 -14.06 14.23
CA ASN A 264 7.40 -13.46 15.11
C ASN A 264 7.46 -11.92 15.17
N ARG A 265 8.53 -11.30 14.67
CA ARG A 265 8.70 -9.86 14.57
C ARG A 265 8.13 -9.30 13.27
N VAL A 266 7.58 -10.15 12.42
CA VAL A 266 6.98 -9.75 11.15
C VAL A 266 5.47 -9.96 11.23
N LEU A 267 4.72 -8.87 11.12
CA LEU A 267 3.27 -8.90 10.96
C LEU A 267 2.95 -8.84 9.47
N ILE A 268 2.39 -9.90 8.90
CA ILE A 268 1.98 -9.93 7.49
C ILE A 268 0.46 -9.93 7.42
N THR A 269 -0.08 -9.05 6.57
CA THR A 269 -1.50 -9.01 6.25
C THR A 269 -1.72 -9.10 4.73
N PRO A 270 -2.87 -9.63 4.28
CA PRO A 270 -3.08 -9.95 2.88
C PRO A 270 -3.62 -8.73 2.08
N HIS A 271 -2.85 -7.64 2.03
CA HIS A 271 -3.15 -6.40 1.29
C HIS A 271 -4.53 -5.82 1.64
N ILE A 272 -4.76 -5.63 2.94
CA ILE A 272 -6.05 -5.18 3.48
C ILE A 272 -6.02 -3.80 4.12
N SER A 273 -4.87 -3.12 4.15
CA SER A 273 -4.73 -1.81 4.82
C SER A 273 -5.73 -0.77 4.32
N ALA A 274 -6.13 -0.88 3.05
CA ALA A 274 -7.13 0.01 2.46
C ALA A 274 -8.58 -0.40 2.74
N ALA A 275 -8.83 -1.59 3.31
CA ALA A 275 -10.19 -2.08 3.52
C ALA A 275 -10.93 -1.27 4.60
N SER A 276 -12.18 -0.93 4.33
CA SER A 276 -13.10 -0.35 5.32
C SER A 276 -14.56 -0.58 4.92
N ASP A 277 -15.46 -0.39 5.86
CA ASP A 277 -16.91 -0.47 5.68
C ASP A 277 -17.48 0.60 4.74
N VAL A 278 -16.74 1.72 4.53
CA VAL A 278 -17.21 2.85 3.70
C VAL A 278 -16.56 2.96 2.32
N ASN A 279 -15.53 2.16 2.02
CA ASN A 279 -14.74 2.31 0.79
C ASN A 279 -15.54 2.15 -0.50
N THR A 280 -16.46 1.18 -0.54
CA THR A 280 -17.28 0.95 -1.73
C THR A 280 -18.13 2.17 -2.06
N HIS A 281 -18.72 2.81 -1.05
CA HIS A 281 -19.52 4.01 -1.22
C HIS A 281 -18.69 5.17 -1.77
N ARG A 282 -17.57 5.48 -1.11
CA ARG A 282 -16.67 6.59 -1.54
C ARG A 282 -16.06 6.40 -2.92
N GLY A 283 -15.65 5.18 -3.26
CA GLY A 283 -15.15 4.87 -4.60
C GLY A 283 -16.20 5.05 -5.69
N ASN A 284 -17.46 4.70 -5.39
CA ASN A 284 -18.58 4.92 -6.30
C ASN A 284 -18.92 6.42 -6.45
N GLU A 285 -18.79 7.22 -5.40
CA GLU A 285 -19.02 8.68 -5.47
C GLU A 285 -18.08 9.36 -6.47
N LEU A 286 -16.77 9.05 -6.40
CA LEU A 286 -15.80 9.60 -7.34
C LEU A 286 -16.06 9.13 -8.77
N PHE A 287 -16.38 7.85 -8.95
CA PHE A 287 -16.77 7.34 -10.27
C PHE A 287 -17.99 8.08 -10.83
N LEU A 288 -19.04 8.24 -10.03
CA LEU A 288 -20.26 8.95 -10.45
C LEU A 288 -19.99 10.44 -10.74
N LYS A 289 -19.10 11.08 -9.99
CA LYS A 289 -18.66 12.45 -10.25
C LYS A 289 -17.97 12.54 -11.61
N ASN A 290 -17.01 11.65 -11.86
CA ASN A 290 -16.32 11.58 -13.15
C ASN A 290 -17.24 11.18 -14.30
N LEU A 291 -18.23 10.31 -14.07
CA LEU A 291 -19.21 9.96 -15.09
C LEU A 291 -20.05 11.18 -15.53
N LYS A 292 -20.48 12.02 -14.59
CA LYS A 292 -21.17 13.27 -14.90
C LYS A 292 -20.29 14.22 -15.74
N ARG A 293 -19.00 14.35 -15.37
CA ARG A 293 -18.03 15.16 -16.11
C ARG A 293 -17.78 14.61 -17.52
N TYR A 294 -17.63 13.28 -17.64
CA TYR A 294 -17.48 12.61 -18.94
C TYR A 294 -18.65 12.91 -19.88
N LEU A 295 -19.88 12.75 -19.38
CA LEU A 295 -21.10 13.03 -20.16
C LEU A 295 -21.26 14.51 -20.53
N ALA A 296 -20.66 15.41 -19.72
CA ALA A 296 -20.65 16.85 -20.00
C ALA A 296 -19.44 17.31 -20.85
N ASN A 297 -18.57 16.39 -21.29
CA ASN A 297 -17.28 16.68 -21.93
C ASN A 297 -16.35 17.58 -21.09
N GLU A 298 -16.41 17.45 -19.76
CA GLU A 298 -15.54 18.16 -18.83
C GLU A 298 -14.30 17.30 -18.49
N PRO A 299 -13.16 17.92 -18.10
CA PRO A 299 -11.98 17.20 -17.65
C PRO A 299 -12.27 16.28 -16.47
N LEU A 300 -11.80 15.02 -16.51
CA LEU A 300 -11.95 14.06 -15.41
C LEU A 300 -10.97 14.35 -14.29
N GLU A 301 -11.32 13.95 -13.06
CA GLU A 301 -10.45 14.02 -11.91
C GLU A 301 -9.64 12.72 -11.74
N ASN A 302 -8.43 12.84 -11.19
CA ASN A 302 -7.53 11.73 -10.93
C ASN A 302 -7.16 10.89 -12.16
N ILE A 303 -6.98 11.54 -13.31
CA ILE A 303 -6.38 10.90 -14.49
C ILE A 303 -4.97 10.42 -14.11
N ILE A 304 -4.65 9.21 -14.50
CA ILE A 304 -3.31 8.66 -14.31
C ILE A 304 -2.36 9.31 -15.31
N ASP A 305 -1.30 9.91 -14.79
CA ASP A 305 -0.18 10.42 -15.55
C ASP A 305 0.83 9.26 -15.74
N TRP A 306 0.92 8.74 -16.95
CA TRP A 306 1.76 7.58 -17.24
C TRP A 306 3.25 7.83 -17.04
N ASP A 307 3.72 9.07 -17.23
CA ASP A 307 5.13 9.44 -17.05
C ASP A 307 5.50 9.44 -15.55
N LYS A 308 4.55 9.78 -14.68
CA LYS A 308 4.74 9.76 -13.23
C LYS A 308 4.38 8.41 -12.61
N GLY A 309 3.63 7.56 -13.32
CA GLY A 309 3.16 6.27 -12.84
C GLY A 309 2.01 6.34 -11.84
N TYR A 310 1.31 7.48 -11.73
CA TYR A 310 0.19 7.67 -10.79
C TYR A 310 -0.73 8.82 -11.20
#